data_a600d1902c7ef66f927914f18caf69d1
#
_entry.id   a600d1902c7ef66f927914f18caf69d1
#
_cell.length_a   1.000
_cell.length_b   1.000
_cell.length_c   1.000
_cell.angle_alpha   90.00
_cell.angle_beta   90.00
_cell.angle_gamma   90.00
#
_symmetry.space_group_name_H-M   'P 1'
#
loop_
_entity.id
_entity.type
_entity.pdbx_description
1 polymer ?
#
loop_
_entity_poly.entity_id
_entity_poly.type
_entity_poly.pdbx_seq_one_letter_code
_entity_poly.pdbx_strand_id
1 'polypeptide(L)'
;MRSPVGNTYETIAFIACMGVLCALVVELFSKKGIVLAAGLLLGAFSCQMGILYESSQAVDHMDPLVAILRSNFLLSTHVITIVLGYAAGLLAAVLSHIYLLASPLRLIGGKTEQSLDRMAYGILCFSLVFTLVGTVFGGIWGNESWGRFWGWDPKENGALMIVLWQLTVLHARKAGWLSSWPVSYTHLTLPTTPYV
;
A
#
# COMPACT_ATOMS: atom_id res chain seq x y z
N MET A 1 -24.12 -8.90 4.81
CA MET A 1 -23.40 -7.60 4.60
C MET A 1 -22.43 -7.79 3.44
N ARG A 2 -22.36 -6.83 2.50
CA ARG A 2 -21.38 -6.85 1.41
C ARG A 2 -20.00 -6.48 1.99
N SER A 3 -18.92 -7.14 1.54
CA SER A 3 -17.55 -6.69 1.83
C SER A 3 -17.35 -5.27 1.26
N PRO A 4 -16.68 -4.37 1.98
CA PRO A 4 -16.44 -3.00 1.50
C PRO A 4 -15.53 -2.95 0.27
N VAL A 5 -14.82 -4.02 -0.03
CA VAL A 5 -13.94 -4.16 -1.20
C VAL A 5 -14.12 -5.57 -1.76
N GLY A 6 -14.65 -5.69 -2.95
CA GLY A 6 -14.93 -6.98 -3.60
C GLY A 6 -14.33 -7.12 -5.00
N ASN A 7 -13.85 -6.03 -5.59
CA ASN A 7 -13.25 -6.02 -6.91
C ASN A 7 -12.10 -5.02 -7.04
N THR A 8 -11.44 -4.99 -8.21
CA THR A 8 -10.27 -4.12 -8.45
C THR A 8 -10.64 -2.64 -8.41
N TYR A 9 -11.80 -2.25 -8.93
CA TYR A 9 -12.26 -0.85 -8.91
C TYR A 9 -12.45 -0.35 -7.48
N GLU A 10 -13.16 -1.13 -6.66
CA GLU A 10 -13.36 -0.82 -5.23
C GLU A 10 -12.03 -0.79 -4.46
N THR A 11 -11.08 -1.67 -4.83
CA THR A 11 -9.73 -1.66 -4.26
C THR A 11 -9.00 -0.35 -4.55
N ILE A 12 -9.04 0.13 -5.78
CA ILE A 12 -8.42 1.40 -6.18
C ILE A 12 -9.04 2.57 -5.41
N ALA A 13 -10.37 2.63 -5.32
CA ALA A 13 -11.08 3.66 -4.56
C ALA A 13 -10.75 3.61 -3.06
N PHE A 14 -10.65 2.41 -2.50
CA PHE A 14 -10.29 2.22 -1.10
C PHE A 14 -8.84 2.64 -0.81
N ILE A 15 -7.90 2.33 -1.71
CA ILE A 15 -6.49 2.79 -1.63
C ILE A 15 -6.44 4.31 -1.64
N ALA A 16 -7.20 4.98 -2.52
CA ALA A 16 -7.27 6.44 -2.57
C ALA A 16 -7.70 7.01 -1.21
N CYS A 17 -8.80 6.50 -0.66
CA CYS A 17 -9.33 6.94 0.63
C CYS A 17 -8.34 6.68 1.77
N MET A 18 -7.86 5.45 1.91
CA MET A 18 -6.94 5.06 3.00
C MET A 18 -5.59 5.76 2.89
N GLY A 19 -5.06 5.98 1.69
CA GLY A 19 -3.83 6.73 1.47
C GLY A 19 -3.92 8.16 1.97
N VAL A 20 -5.02 8.86 1.67
CA VAL A 20 -5.28 10.22 2.17
C VAL A 20 -5.48 10.22 3.68
N LEU A 21 -6.22 9.27 4.23
CA LEU A 21 -6.43 9.15 5.68
C LEU A 21 -5.12 8.88 6.43
N CYS A 22 -4.29 7.97 5.94
CA CYS A 22 -2.96 7.72 6.50
C CYS A 22 -2.09 8.97 6.46
N ALA A 23 -2.11 9.70 5.34
CA ALA A 23 -1.36 10.94 5.20
C ALA A 23 -1.86 12.01 6.19
N LEU A 24 -3.17 12.14 6.37
CA LEU A 24 -3.78 13.05 7.33
C LEU A 24 -3.33 12.73 8.76
N VAL A 25 -3.40 11.47 9.15
CA VAL A 25 -2.97 11.01 10.49
C VAL A 25 -1.49 11.34 10.72
N VAL A 26 -0.61 11.06 9.76
CA VAL A 26 0.82 11.38 9.88
C VAL A 26 1.04 12.89 9.92
N GLU A 27 0.27 13.68 9.15
CA GLU A 27 0.38 15.13 9.11
C GLU A 27 -0.02 15.80 10.43
N LEU A 28 -0.96 15.23 11.18
CA LEU A 28 -1.31 15.72 12.53
C LEU A 28 -0.10 15.76 13.47
N PHE A 29 0.88 14.87 13.26
CA PHE A 29 2.13 14.83 14.03
C PHE A 29 3.26 15.63 13.37
N SER A 30 3.37 15.60 12.04
CA SER A 30 4.47 16.24 11.31
C SER A 30 4.31 17.75 11.14
N LYS A 31 3.10 18.22 10.93
CA LYS A 31 2.70 19.64 10.74
C LYS A 31 3.52 20.38 9.67
N LYS A 32 3.96 19.68 8.61
CA LYS A 32 4.80 20.23 7.55
C LYS A 32 4.09 20.39 6.21
N GLY A 33 2.91 19.85 6.06
CA GLY A 33 2.12 19.86 4.82
C GLY A 33 2.60 18.86 3.74
N ILE A 34 3.83 18.34 3.84
CA ILE A 34 4.44 17.51 2.79
C ILE A 34 3.76 16.13 2.70
N VAL A 35 3.47 15.53 3.84
CA VAL A 35 2.84 14.19 3.86
C VAL A 35 1.40 14.28 3.37
N LEU A 36 0.69 15.33 3.75
CA LEU A 36 -0.66 15.58 3.25
C LEU A 36 -0.66 15.81 1.74
N ALA A 37 0.29 16.62 1.22
CA ALA A 37 0.44 16.82 -0.22
C ALA A 37 0.73 15.49 -0.95
N ALA A 38 1.61 14.64 -0.39
CA ALA A 38 1.89 13.32 -0.94
C ALA A 38 0.65 12.41 -0.95
N GLY A 39 -0.13 12.42 0.14
CA GLY A 39 -1.38 11.67 0.21
C GLY A 39 -2.44 12.14 -0.79
N LEU A 40 -2.57 13.46 -0.97
CA LEU A 40 -3.49 14.02 -1.98
C LEU A 40 -3.06 13.68 -3.41
N LEU A 41 -1.75 13.70 -3.71
CA LEU A 41 -1.23 13.24 -5.01
C LEU A 41 -1.51 11.77 -5.24
N LEU A 42 -1.30 10.92 -4.23
CA LEU A 42 -1.62 9.50 -4.30
C LEU A 42 -3.13 9.29 -4.51
N GLY A 43 -3.97 10.02 -3.77
CA GLY A 43 -5.43 9.96 -3.92
C GLY A 43 -5.89 10.37 -5.31
N ALA A 44 -5.39 11.49 -5.83
CA ALA A 44 -5.71 11.97 -7.18
C ALA A 44 -5.27 10.97 -8.26
N PHE A 45 -4.04 10.42 -8.15
CA PHE A 45 -3.56 9.41 -9.07
C PHE A 45 -4.41 8.13 -9.02
N SER A 46 -4.76 7.66 -7.82
CA SER A 46 -5.63 6.49 -7.67
C SER A 46 -7.02 6.72 -8.26
N CYS A 47 -7.62 7.89 -8.05
CA CYS A 47 -8.90 8.24 -8.67
C CYS A 47 -8.79 8.25 -10.21
N GLN A 48 -7.71 8.81 -10.75
CA GLN A 48 -7.48 8.80 -12.21
C GLN A 48 -7.33 7.37 -12.74
N MET A 49 -6.63 6.49 -12.01
CA MET A 49 -6.53 5.07 -12.37
C MET A 49 -7.88 4.36 -12.29
N GLY A 50 -8.71 4.69 -11.31
CA GLY A 50 -10.08 4.17 -11.21
C GLY A 50 -10.93 4.53 -12.43
N ILE A 51 -10.90 5.80 -12.85
CA ILE A 51 -11.64 6.27 -14.05
C ILE A 51 -11.13 5.56 -15.32
N LEU A 52 -9.82 5.42 -15.48
CA LEU A 52 -9.23 4.72 -16.62
C LEU A 52 -9.61 3.24 -16.64
N TYR A 53 -9.59 2.60 -15.48
CA TYR A 53 -10.00 1.20 -15.34
C TYR A 53 -11.47 1.01 -15.71
N GLU A 54 -12.37 1.84 -15.18
CA GLU A 54 -13.79 1.81 -15.48
C GLU A 54 -14.05 2.02 -16.97
N SER A 55 -13.43 3.04 -17.58
CA SER A 55 -13.60 3.33 -19.01
C SER A 55 -13.07 2.22 -19.92
N SER A 56 -12.05 1.47 -19.48
CA SER A 56 -11.45 0.39 -20.27
C SER A 56 -12.26 -0.90 -20.27
N GLN A 57 -13.04 -1.14 -19.21
CA GLN A 57 -13.76 -2.41 -19.03
C GLN A 57 -15.18 -2.38 -19.58
N ALA A 58 -15.81 -1.19 -19.72
CA ALA A 58 -17.21 -1.01 -20.14
C ALA A 58 -18.23 -1.90 -19.38
N VAL A 59 -17.94 -2.22 -18.12
CA VAL A 59 -18.73 -3.11 -17.24
C VAL A 59 -19.12 -2.35 -15.98
N ASP A 60 -20.33 -2.61 -15.47
CA ASP A 60 -20.74 -2.10 -14.16
C ASP A 60 -19.98 -2.86 -13.04
N HIS A 61 -19.08 -2.15 -12.38
CA HIS A 61 -18.30 -2.70 -11.27
C HIS A 61 -19.04 -2.71 -9.92
N MET A 62 -20.29 -2.25 -9.88
CA MET A 62 -21.14 -2.26 -8.69
C MET A 62 -22.05 -3.49 -8.60
N ASP A 63 -21.88 -4.45 -9.50
CA ASP A 63 -22.64 -5.69 -9.53
C ASP A 63 -22.58 -6.48 -8.20
N PRO A 64 -23.62 -7.26 -7.90
CA PRO A 64 -23.65 -8.10 -6.71
C PRO A 64 -22.48 -9.10 -6.68
N LEU A 65 -21.80 -9.18 -5.54
CA LEU A 65 -20.72 -10.16 -5.35
C LEU A 65 -21.25 -11.61 -5.47
N VAL A 66 -20.44 -12.48 -6.05
CA VAL A 66 -20.71 -13.93 -6.06
C VAL A 66 -20.87 -14.49 -4.64
N ALA A 67 -21.65 -15.55 -4.50
CA ALA A 67 -22.08 -16.08 -3.19
C ALA A 67 -20.92 -16.36 -2.22
N ILE A 68 -19.79 -16.86 -2.73
CA ILE A 68 -18.60 -17.17 -1.93
C ILE A 68 -17.93 -15.93 -1.32
N LEU A 69 -18.15 -14.74 -1.92
CA LEU A 69 -17.60 -13.48 -1.45
C LEU A 69 -18.55 -12.70 -0.52
N ARG A 70 -19.79 -13.18 -0.36
CA ARG A 70 -20.92 -12.37 0.18
C ARG A 70 -20.91 -12.08 1.65
N SER A 71 -20.37 -12.91 2.50
CA SER A 71 -20.62 -12.77 3.96
C SER A 71 -19.53 -13.32 4.83
N ASN A 72 -18.30 -13.34 4.36
CA ASN A 72 -17.24 -13.90 5.16
C ASN A 72 -16.54 -12.79 5.95
N PHE A 73 -16.63 -12.85 7.27
CA PHE A 73 -15.90 -11.95 8.18
C PHE A 73 -14.38 -11.97 7.88
N LEU A 74 -13.84 -13.16 7.60
CA LEU A 74 -12.43 -13.33 7.25
C LEU A 74 -12.06 -12.63 5.95
N LEU A 75 -12.91 -12.72 4.91
CA LEU A 75 -12.68 -11.99 3.66
C LEU A 75 -12.61 -10.48 3.90
N SER A 76 -13.59 -9.92 4.60
CA SER A 76 -13.64 -8.48 4.86
C SER A 76 -12.44 -8.03 5.69
N THR A 77 -12.08 -8.79 6.73
CA THR A 77 -10.93 -8.49 7.58
C THR A 77 -9.62 -8.57 6.80
N HIS A 78 -9.45 -9.64 5.99
CA HIS A 78 -8.29 -9.79 5.11
C HIS A 78 -8.15 -8.59 4.18
N VAL A 79 -9.20 -8.29 3.41
CA VAL A 79 -9.14 -7.27 2.37
C VAL A 79 -8.89 -5.88 2.95
N ILE A 80 -9.60 -5.49 4.01
CA ILE A 80 -9.39 -4.20 4.67
C ILE A 80 -7.95 -4.09 5.19
N THR A 81 -7.46 -5.15 5.83
CA THR A 81 -6.12 -5.16 6.45
C THR A 81 -5.03 -5.05 5.39
N ILE A 82 -5.09 -5.86 4.33
CA ILE A 82 -4.04 -5.89 3.32
C ILE A 82 -4.04 -4.61 2.46
N VAL A 83 -5.22 -4.08 2.11
CA VAL A 83 -5.32 -2.86 1.31
C VAL A 83 -4.88 -1.64 2.09
N LEU A 84 -5.14 -1.59 3.40
CA LEU A 84 -4.58 -0.56 4.28
C LEU A 84 -3.04 -0.60 4.29
N GLY A 85 -2.45 -1.81 4.34
CA GLY A 85 -1.02 -2.01 4.19
C GLY A 85 -0.48 -1.51 2.84
N TYR A 86 -1.17 -1.81 1.75
CA TYR A 86 -0.80 -1.34 0.41
C TYR A 86 -0.90 0.18 0.27
N ALA A 87 -1.96 0.79 0.78
CA ALA A 87 -2.13 2.24 0.77
C ALA A 87 -0.98 2.95 1.51
N ALA A 88 -0.60 2.43 2.69
CA ALA A 88 0.54 2.94 3.45
C ALA A 88 1.86 2.74 2.70
N GLY A 89 2.07 1.58 2.07
CA GLY A 89 3.27 1.31 1.26
C GLY A 89 3.39 2.25 0.08
N LEU A 90 2.31 2.51 -0.64
CA LEU A 90 2.27 3.48 -1.73
C LEU A 90 2.54 4.92 -1.24
N LEU A 91 2.00 5.31 -0.09
CA LEU A 91 2.30 6.61 0.52
C LEU A 91 3.79 6.73 0.87
N ALA A 92 4.39 5.69 1.44
CA ALA A 92 5.83 5.64 1.70
C ALA A 92 6.64 5.76 0.40
N ALA A 93 6.19 5.12 -0.69
CA ALA A 93 6.82 5.24 -2.01
C ALA A 93 6.75 6.68 -2.54
N VAL A 94 5.60 7.34 -2.48
CA VAL A 94 5.46 8.76 -2.91
C VAL A 94 6.38 9.67 -2.11
N LEU A 95 6.44 9.50 -0.77
CA LEU A 95 7.36 10.28 0.07
C LEU A 95 8.82 10.03 -0.30
N SER A 96 9.17 8.79 -0.63
CA SER A 96 10.51 8.43 -1.09
C SER A 96 10.86 9.07 -2.44
N HIS A 97 9.91 9.16 -3.37
CA HIS A 97 10.11 9.89 -4.64
C HIS A 97 10.34 11.38 -4.38
N ILE A 98 9.52 11.99 -3.52
CA ILE A 98 9.71 13.41 -3.16
C ILE A 98 11.10 13.61 -2.57
N TYR A 99 11.54 12.74 -1.68
CA TYR A 99 12.88 12.79 -1.10
C TYR A 99 13.98 12.68 -2.18
N LEU A 100 13.89 11.68 -3.05
CA LEU A 100 14.89 11.42 -4.10
C LEU A 100 15.00 12.54 -5.13
N LEU A 101 13.90 13.21 -5.42
CA LEU A 101 13.89 14.32 -6.38
C LEU A 101 14.31 15.65 -5.73
N ALA A 102 13.83 15.90 -4.50
CA ALA A 102 14.05 17.20 -3.85
C ALA A 102 15.43 17.34 -3.19
N SER A 103 16.00 16.25 -2.69
CA SER A 103 17.30 16.27 -1.99
C SER A 103 18.47 16.66 -2.93
N PRO A 104 18.67 16.02 -4.10
CA PRO A 104 19.76 16.41 -5.02
C PRO A 104 19.60 17.84 -5.57
N LEU A 105 18.35 18.28 -5.74
CA LEU A 105 18.03 19.62 -6.23
C LEU A 105 18.11 20.70 -5.14
N ARG A 106 18.46 20.33 -3.91
CA ARG A 106 18.53 21.22 -2.73
C ARG A 106 17.25 22.02 -2.49
N LEU A 107 16.11 21.46 -2.87
CA LEU A 107 14.79 22.09 -2.67
C LEU A 107 14.30 21.99 -1.22
N ILE A 108 14.87 21.07 -0.45
CA ILE A 108 14.54 20.85 0.96
C ILE A 108 15.80 20.93 1.81
N GLY A 109 15.68 21.47 3.02
CA GLY A 109 16.79 21.56 3.97
C GLY A 109 16.97 20.29 4.78
N GLY A 110 18.16 20.07 5.33
CA GLY A 110 18.54 18.83 6.03
C GLY A 110 17.59 18.42 7.17
N LYS A 111 16.96 19.37 7.88
CA LYS A 111 15.94 19.05 8.90
C LYS A 111 14.66 18.45 8.28
N THR A 112 14.29 18.89 7.09
CA THR A 112 13.13 18.37 6.36
C THR A 112 13.46 17.01 5.78
N GLU A 113 14.65 16.81 5.24
CA GLU A 113 15.15 15.52 4.75
C GLU A 113 15.10 14.44 5.84
N GLN A 114 15.66 14.74 7.02
CA GLN A 114 15.62 13.82 8.16
C GLN A 114 14.20 13.50 8.62
N SER A 115 13.30 14.46 8.52
CA SER A 115 11.90 14.26 8.89
C SER A 115 11.18 13.37 7.88
N LEU A 116 11.37 13.60 6.56
CA LEU A 116 10.82 12.77 5.49
C LEU A 116 11.30 11.32 5.62
N ASP A 117 12.60 11.13 5.86
CA ASP A 117 13.19 9.82 6.06
C ASP A 117 12.57 9.06 7.24
N ARG A 118 12.39 9.73 8.39
CA ARG A 118 11.74 9.12 9.57
C ARG A 118 10.29 8.79 9.31
N MET A 119 9.55 9.67 8.63
CA MET A 119 8.15 9.44 8.30
C MET A 119 7.99 8.28 7.32
N ALA A 120 8.79 8.25 6.25
CA ALA A 120 8.78 7.15 5.28
C ALA A 120 9.10 5.81 5.98
N TYR A 121 10.09 5.79 6.87
CA TYR A 121 10.42 4.60 7.65
C TYR A 121 9.27 4.14 8.55
N GLY A 122 8.64 5.06 9.28
CA GLY A 122 7.51 4.72 10.16
C GLY A 122 6.30 4.21 9.38
N ILE A 123 5.97 4.84 8.26
CA ILE A 123 4.88 4.41 7.37
C ILE A 123 5.20 3.03 6.76
N LEU A 124 6.46 2.76 6.42
CA LEU A 124 6.89 1.46 5.91
C LEU A 124 6.75 0.36 6.97
N CYS A 125 7.12 0.63 8.22
CA CYS A 125 6.92 -0.33 9.32
C CYS A 125 5.43 -0.63 9.52
N PHE A 126 4.57 0.39 9.47
CA PHE A 126 3.13 0.23 9.52
C PHE A 126 2.63 -0.61 8.35
N SER A 127 3.06 -0.30 7.12
CA SER A 127 2.72 -1.06 5.92
C SER A 127 3.09 -2.53 6.07
N LEU A 128 4.31 -2.85 6.54
CA LEU A 128 4.76 -4.23 6.73
C LEU A 128 3.84 -5.00 7.69
N VAL A 129 3.48 -4.41 8.82
CA VAL A 129 2.60 -5.10 9.79
C VAL A 129 1.26 -5.43 9.14
N PHE A 130 0.64 -4.48 8.46
CA PHE A 130 -0.67 -4.69 7.85
C PHE A 130 -0.63 -5.59 6.62
N THR A 131 0.42 -5.54 5.80
CA THR A 131 0.57 -6.47 4.67
C THR A 131 0.84 -7.89 5.14
N LEU A 132 1.69 -8.09 6.16
CA LEU A 132 1.96 -9.40 6.73
C LEU A 132 0.71 -10.03 7.34
N VAL A 133 0.04 -9.30 8.23
CA VAL A 133 -1.19 -9.78 8.90
C VAL A 133 -2.29 -10.01 7.87
N GLY A 134 -2.45 -9.10 6.91
CA GLY A 134 -3.40 -9.25 5.82
C GLY A 134 -3.13 -10.50 4.98
N THR A 135 -1.87 -10.78 4.64
CA THR A 135 -1.48 -11.98 3.87
C THR A 135 -1.84 -13.26 4.64
N VAL A 136 -1.60 -13.31 5.95
CA VAL A 136 -1.96 -14.45 6.78
C VAL A 136 -3.48 -14.64 6.81
N PHE A 137 -4.26 -13.58 7.02
CA PHE A 137 -5.72 -13.66 6.96
C PHE A 137 -6.23 -14.12 5.60
N GLY A 138 -5.55 -13.72 4.51
CA GLY A 138 -5.86 -14.20 3.17
C GLY A 138 -5.68 -15.71 3.02
N GLY A 139 -4.60 -16.26 3.57
CA GLY A 139 -4.37 -17.70 3.59
C GLY A 139 -5.42 -18.44 4.42
N ILE A 140 -5.80 -17.92 5.60
CA ILE A 140 -6.85 -18.51 6.43
C ILE A 140 -8.18 -18.50 5.69
N TRP A 141 -8.57 -17.38 5.10
CA TRP A 141 -9.77 -17.28 4.28
C TRP A 141 -9.74 -18.24 3.08
N GLY A 142 -8.61 -18.35 2.40
CA GLY A 142 -8.41 -19.27 1.28
C GLY A 142 -8.58 -20.73 1.70
N ASN A 143 -8.09 -21.09 2.90
CA ASN A 143 -8.28 -22.43 3.44
C ASN A 143 -9.76 -22.74 3.70
N GLU A 144 -10.53 -21.81 4.24
CA GLU A 144 -11.96 -22.00 4.47
C GLU A 144 -12.78 -22.01 3.17
N SER A 145 -12.40 -21.18 2.19
CA SER A 145 -13.17 -20.99 0.96
C SER A 145 -12.85 -22.02 -0.13
N TRP A 146 -11.59 -22.45 -0.23
CA TRP A 146 -11.07 -23.31 -1.29
C TRP A 146 -10.37 -24.59 -0.79
N GLY A 147 -10.31 -24.77 0.54
CA GLY A 147 -9.66 -25.95 1.14
C GLY A 147 -8.13 -25.93 1.05
N ARG A 148 -7.50 -24.79 0.75
CA ARG A 148 -6.05 -24.64 0.70
C ARG A 148 -5.61 -23.30 1.28
N PHE A 149 -4.63 -23.32 2.17
CA PHE A 149 -4.08 -22.12 2.79
C PHE A 149 -3.26 -21.27 1.78
N TRP A 150 -2.54 -21.93 0.89
CA TRP A 150 -1.66 -21.29 -0.09
C TRP A 150 -1.62 -22.07 -1.39
N GLY A 151 -1.76 -21.41 -2.52
CA GLY A 151 -1.83 -22.03 -3.83
C GLY A 151 -0.79 -21.56 -4.82
N TRP A 152 0.12 -20.67 -4.40
CA TRP A 152 1.17 -20.11 -5.24
C TRP A 152 0.62 -19.35 -6.48
N ASP A 153 -0.57 -18.79 -6.37
CA ASP A 153 -1.10 -17.98 -7.44
C ASP A 153 -0.41 -16.60 -7.52
N PRO A 154 -0.56 -15.86 -8.62
CA PRO A 154 0.13 -14.58 -8.81
C PRO A 154 -0.18 -13.54 -7.71
N LYS A 155 -1.39 -13.54 -7.15
CA LYS A 155 -1.78 -12.59 -6.09
C LYS A 155 -1.13 -12.94 -4.75
N GLU A 156 -1.11 -14.23 -4.42
CA GLU A 156 -0.43 -14.75 -3.22
C GLU A 156 1.08 -14.48 -3.30
N ASN A 157 1.70 -14.79 -4.45
CA ASN A 157 3.12 -14.54 -4.68
C ASN A 157 3.45 -13.04 -4.62
N GLY A 158 2.61 -12.18 -5.20
CA GLY A 158 2.76 -10.74 -5.13
C GLY A 158 2.72 -10.21 -3.71
N ALA A 159 1.75 -10.66 -2.91
CA ALA A 159 1.65 -10.29 -1.50
C ALA A 159 2.88 -10.72 -0.69
N LEU A 160 3.34 -11.95 -0.89
CA LEU A 160 4.56 -12.47 -0.25
C LEU A 160 5.80 -11.66 -0.64
N MET A 161 5.96 -11.35 -1.93
CA MET A 161 7.10 -10.55 -2.41
C MET A 161 7.12 -9.14 -1.77
N ILE A 162 5.97 -8.49 -1.63
CA ILE A 162 5.86 -7.20 -0.95
C ILE A 162 6.34 -7.31 0.50
N VAL A 163 5.88 -8.31 1.24
CA VAL A 163 6.28 -8.54 2.64
C VAL A 163 7.78 -8.79 2.74
N LEU A 164 8.31 -9.71 1.93
CA LEU A 164 9.75 -10.07 1.96
C LEU A 164 10.62 -8.87 1.60
N TRP A 165 10.22 -8.07 0.62
CA TRP A 165 10.98 -6.89 0.23
C TRP A 165 10.98 -5.82 1.32
N GLN A 166 9.84 -5.53 1.91
CA GLN A 166 9.74 -4.61 3.04
C GLN A 166 10.60 -5.06 4.22
N LEU A 167 10.57 -6.35 4.55
CA LEU A 167 11.43 -6.95 5.58
C LEU A 167 12.91 -6.75 5.25
N THR A 168 13.31 -7.04 4.02
CA THR A 168 14.71 -6.88 3.56
C THR A 168 15.17 -5.44 3.71
N VAL A 169 14.38 -4.47 3.24
CA VAL A 169 14.71 -3.05 3.34
C VAL A 169 14.85 -2.60 4.80
N LEU A 170 13.90 -2.98 5.66
CA LEU A 170 13.92 -2.59 7.08
C LEU A 170 15.10 -3.23 7.83
N HIS A 171 15.43 -4.50 7.56
CA HIS A 171 16.57 -5.17 8.16
C HIS A 171 17.90 -4.59 7.70
N ALA A 172 18.06 -4.36 6.40
CA ALA A 172 19.28 -3.75 5.84
C ALA A 172 19.50 -2.34 6.41
N ARG A 173 18.43 -1.56 6.61
CA ARG A 173 18.51 -0.27 7.28
C ARG A 173 18.91 -0.41 8.75
N LYS A 174 18.28 -1.32 9.49
CA LYS A 174 18.62 -1.55 10.90
C LYS A 174 20.05 -2.06 11.09
N ALA A 175 20.55 -2.86 10.15
CA ALA A 175 21.93 -3.33 10.13
C ALA A 175 22.95 -2.23 9.74
N GLY A 176 22.50 -1.02 9.40
CA GLY A 176 23.37 0.08 8.97
C GLY A 176 23.94 -0.07 7.55
N TRP A 177 23.42 -1.01 6.76
CA TRP A 177 23.84 -1.21 5.37
C TRP A 177 23.25 -0.15 4.42
N LEU A 178 22.09 0.41 4.79
CA LEU A 178 21.41 1.43 4.01
C LEU A 178 21.36 2.74 4.79
N SER A 179 21.82 3.82 4.15
CA SER A 179 21.52 5.18 4.58
C SER A 179 20.10 5.55 4.15
N SER A 180 19.64 6.77 4.49
CA SER A 180 18.32 7.27 4.09
C SER A 180 18.11 7.23 2.58
N TRP A 181 19.11 7.57 1.80
CA TRP A 181 19.03 7.65 0.33
C TRP A 181 18.81 6.29 -0.34
N PRO A 182 19.57 5.21 -0.02
CA PRO A 182 19.30 3.86 -0.53
C PRO A 182 17.92 3.29 -0.13
N VAL A 183 17.42 3.59 1.07
CA VAL A 183 16.07 3.14 1.49
C VAL A 183 15.01 3.70 0.56
N SER A 184 15.08 4.98 0.23
CA SER A 184 14.15 5.62 -0.70
C SER A 184 14.23 5.01 -2.11
N TYR A 185 15.43 4.72 -2.60
CA TYR A 185 15.63 4.08 -3.91
C TYR A 185 15.06 2.67 -3.97
N THR A 186 15.28 1.85 -2.95
CA THR A 186 14.78 0.46 -2.93
C THR A 186 13.26 0.38 -2.88
N HIS A 187 12.58 1.40 -2.34
CA HIS A 187 11.13 1.48 -2.38
C HIS A 187 10.57 1.64 -3.79
N LEU A 188 11.31 2.28 -4.69
CA LEU A 188 10.89 2.51 -6.07
C LEU A 188 10.99 1.26 -6.94
N THR A 189 11.84 0.32 -6.56
CA THR A 189 12.08 -0.90 -7.34
C THR A 189 11.21 -2.07 -6.92
N LEU A 190 10.26 -1.87 -5.99
CA LEU A 190 9.25 -2.87 -5.69
C LEU A 190 8.49 -3.24 -6.97
N PRO A 191 8.42 -4.53 -7.33
CA PRO A 191 7.55 -4.96 -8.40
C PRO A 191 6.08 -4.78 -7.94
N THR A 192 5.54 -3.60 -8.16
CA THR A 192 4.12 -3.28 -7.93
C THR A 192 3.24 -3.76 -9.06
N THR A 193 3.77 -4.55 -9.99
CA THR A 193 2.97 -5.12 -11.07
C THR A 193 2.13 -6.27 -10.53
N PRO A 194 0.81 -6.11 -10.36
CA PRO A 194 -0.05 -7.25 -10.32
C PRO A 194 0.02 -7.88 -11.71
N TYR A 195 0.63 -9.04 -11.81
CA TYR A 195 0.44 -9.85 -13.00
C TYR A 195 -1.05 -10.19 -13.05
N VAL A 196 -1.67 -9.74 -14.12
CA VAL A 196 -3.04 -10.05 -14.49
C VAL A 196 -3.13 -11.55 -14.78
#